data_ce5f825626f3818002c7dbea17900785
#
_entry.id   ce5f825626f3818002c7dbea17900785
#
_cell.length_a   1.000
_cell.length_b   1.000
_cell.length_c   1.000
_cell.angle_alpha   90.00
_cell.angle_beta   90.00
_cell.angle_gamma   90.00
#
_symmetry.space_group_name_H-M   'P 1'
#
loop_
_entity.id
_entity.type
_entity.pdbx_description
1 polymer ?
#
loop_
_entity_poly.entity_id
_entity_poly.type
_entity_poly.pdbx_seq_one_letter_code
_entity_poly.pdbx_strand_id
1 'polypeptide(L)'
;TAVQEATVYQLNKALEFNKNYTTNINVDEFCDKSVILGKKVYVAYDPTVPDSIKNEDEYCNTVRIDLPLSIGEKLISDRSITQNQESFLNLLKGVYVTNEFTGQVVLDVDSVNLEVAYDYAPKENKPDSLVNKVRVYPVNKETTSVLRISNIEAPAFEDIPDSLVYMSSYIGMVPKVELPIQRIRERLGYEKGDIISINNMSIVVEEAL
;
A
#
# COMPACT_ATOMS: atom_id res chain seq x y z
N THR A 1 -3.16 -16.21 -15.34
CA THR A 1 -2.92 -15.71 -13.96
C THR A 1 -1.42 -15.71 -13.73
N ALA A 2 -0.82 -14.54 -13.57
CA ALA A 2 0.61 -14.44 -13.37
C ALA A 2 0.97 -14.83 -11.92
N VAL A 3 1.95 -15.70 -11.78
CA VAL A 3 2.57 -16.02 -10.49
C VAL A 3 3.41 -14.81 -10.07
N GLN A 4 3.33 -14.40 -8.82
CA GLN A 4 4.03 -13.25 -8.26
C GLN A 4 4.83 -13.66 -7.04
N GLU A 5 5.87 -12.91 -6.71
CA GLU A 5 6.64 -13.10 -5.49
C GLU A 5 6.63 -11.80 -4.68
N ALA A 6 6.09 -11.88 -3.47
CA ALA A 6 6.22 -10.83 -2.49
C ALA A 6 7.47 -11.05 -1.63
N THR A 7 8.27 -10.00 -1.46
CA THR A 7 9.44 -10.00 -0.59
C THR A 7 9.26 -8.94 0.49
N VAL A 8 9.55 -9.32 1.72
CA VAL A 8 9.47 -8.45 2.90
C VAL A 8 10.86 -8.14 3.41
N TYR A 9 11.17 -6.86 3.50
CA TYR A 9 12.44 -6.36 4.06
C TYR A 9 12.18 -5.61 5.36
N GLN A 10 13.16 -5.62 6.26
CA GLN A 10 13.11 -4.82 7.46
C GLN A 10 13.54 -3.38 7.18
N LEU A 11 12.81 -2.43 7.72
CA LEU A 11 13.27 -1.04 7.72
C LEU A 11 14.40 -0.84 8.73
N ASN A 12 15.44 -0.14 8.34
CA ASN A 12 16.55 0.26 9.20
C ASN A 12 16.25 1.58 9.93
N LYS A 13 15.28 2.36 9.42
CA LYS A 13 14.79 3.61 9.98
C LYS A 13 13.27 3.61 9.97
N ALA A 14 12.65 3.92 11.12
CA ALA A 14 11.21 4.06 11.20
C ALA A 14 10.73 5.30 10.43
N LEU A 15 9.54 5.23 9.86
CA LEU A 15 8.87 6.38 9.30
C LEU A 15 8.39 7.30 10.43
N GLU A 16 8.47 8.61 10.20
CA GLU A 16 8.01 9.59 11.17
C GLU A 16 6.49 9.65 11.18
N PHE A 17 5.91 9.58 12.37
CA PHE A 17 4.48 9.72 12.55
C PHE A 17 4.02 11.14 12.14
N ASN A 18 2.85 11.23 11.50
CA ASN A 18 2.27 12.47 10.97
C ASN A 18 3.09 13.17 9.86
N LYS A 19 4.07 12.51 9.27
CA LYS A 19 4.78 13.01 8.11
C LYS A 19 4.20 12.43 6.83
N ASN A 20 3.89 13.31 5.89
CA ASN A 20 3.50 12.88 4.55
C ASN A 20 4.76 12.54 3.73
N TYR A 21 4.80 11.32 3.24
CA TYR A 21 5.83 10.87 2.32
C TYR A 21 5.25 10.84 0.90
N THR A 22 6.07 11.24 -0.07
CA THR A 22 5.71 11.18 -1.48
C THR A 22 6.02 9.81 -2.07
N THR A 23 5.42 9.50 -3.21
CA THR A 23 5.70 8.25 -3.95
C THR A 23 7.14 8.16 -4.45
N ASN A 24 7.86 9.27 -4.52
CA ASN A 24 9.24 9.36 -5.00
C ASN A 24 10.29 9.17 -3.89
N ILE A 25 9.89 8.64 -2.74
CA ILE A 25 10.83 8.37 -1.66
C ILE A 25 11.90 7.37 -2.12
N ASN A 26 13.15 7.67 -1.80
CA ASN A 26 14.22 6.72 -2.01
C ASN A 26 14.17 5.64 -0.92
N VAL A 27 13.71 4.44 -1.29
CA VAL A 27 13.55 3.31 -0.37
C VAL A 27 14.87 2.89 0.25
N ASP A 28 15.98 3.02 -0.47
CA ASP A 28 17.31 2.59 -0.01
C ASP A 28 17.82 3.41 1.20
N GLU A 29 17.22 4.56 1.46
CA GLU A 29 17.50 5.33 2.70
C GLU A 29 16.84 4.73 3.95
N PHE A 30 15.81 3.91 3.77
CA PHE A 30 15.00 3.36 4.85
C PHE A 30 15.14 1.85 4.99
N CYS A 31 15.64 1.18 3.96
CA CYS A 31 15.62 -0.27 3.88
C CYS A 31 16.94 -0.81 3.32
N ASP A 32 17.54 -1.74 4.05
CA ASP A 32 18.63 -2.55 3.52
C ASP A 32 18.05 -3.80 2.85
N LYS A 33 18.02 -3.79 1.53
CA LYS A 33 17.49 -4.89 0.72
C LYS A 33 18.31 -6.20 0.81
N SER A 34 19.47 -6.17 1.47
CA SER A 34 20.22 -7.38 1.77
C SER A 34 19.59 -8.19 2.93
N VAL A 35 18.77 -7.54 3.78
CA VAL A 35 18.12 -8.15 4.93
C VAL A 35 16.67 -8.50 4.60
N ILE A 36 16.48 -9.70 4.10
CA ILE A 36 15.16 -10.24 3.77
C ILE A 36 14.54 -10.88 5.01
N LEU A 37 13.35 -10.44 5.40
CA LEU A 37 12.58 -11.05 6.48
C LEU A 37 11.76 -12.24 6.02
N GLY A 38 11.23 -12.20 4.80
CA GLY A 38 10.44 -13.30 4.26
C GLY A 38 10.14 -13.12 2.79
N LYS A 39 9.80 -14.25 2.15
CA LYS A 39 9.37 -14.29 0.75
C LYS A 39 8.17 -15.22 0.59
N LYS A 40 7.29 -14.89 -0.33
CA LYS A 40 6.15 -15.73 -0.68
C LYS A 40 5.83 -15.64 -2.15
N VAL A 41 5.82 -16.78 -2.80
CA VAL A 41 5.25 -16.92 -4.15
C VAL A 41 3.74 -17.10 -4.01
N TYR A 42 2.98 -16.32 -4.74
CA TYR A 42 1.52 -16.33 -4.67
C TYR A 42 0.89 -16.02 -6.04
N VAL A 43 -0.40 -16.22 -6.13
CA VAL A 43 -1.22 -15.88 -7.28
C VAL A 43 -2.26 -14.86 -6.82
N ALA A 44 -2.26 -13.68 -7.44
CA ALA A 44 -3.18 -12.61 -7.05
C ALA A 44 -4.66 -12.98 -7.27
N TYR A 45 -4.93 -13.87 -8.22
CA TYR A 45 -6.24 -14.41 -8.48
C TYR A 45 -6.20 -15.94 -8.31
N ASP A 46 -6.89 -16.47 -7.30
CA ASP A 46 -6.99 -17.90 -7.08
C ASP A 46 -8.14 -18.50 -7.92
N PRO A 47 -7.81 -19.28 -8.97
CA PRO A 47 -8.83 -19.89 -9.83
C PRO A 47 -9.59 -21.04 -9.14
N THR A 48 -9.11 -21.52 -8.00
CA THR A 48 -9.74 -22.66 -7.29
C THR A 48 -10.91 -22.22 -6.43
N VAL A 49 -10.99 -20.93 -6.08
CA VAL A 49 -12.11 -20.38 -5.33
C VAL A 49 -13.28 -20.11 -6.30
N PRO A 50 -14.50 -20.62 -5.99
CA PRO A 50 -15.68 -20.37 -6.82
C PRO A 50 -16.03 -18.88 -6.92
N ASP A 51 -16.52 -18.46 -8.08
CA ASP A 51 -16.90 -17.06 -8.31
C ASP A 51 -18.01 -16.57 -7.37
N SER A 52 -18.86 -17.49 -6.88
CA SER A 52 -19.87 -17.17 -5.86
C SER A 52 -19.27 -16.66 -4.55
N ILE A 53 -18.09 -17.18 -4.18
CA ILE A 53 -17.37 -16.75 -2.98
C ILE A 53 -16.56 -15.48 -3.27
N LYS A 54 -15.94 -15.39 -4.44
CA LYS A 54 -15.13 -14.20 -4.83
C LYS A 54 -15.96 -12.92 -4.93
N ASN A 55 -17.25 -13.06 -5.24
CA ASN A 55 -18.17 -11.93 -5.37
C ASN A 55 -18.83 -11.53 -4.03
N GLU A 56 -18.49 -12.19 -2.94
CA GLU A 56 -18.92 -11.77 -1.60
C GLU A 56 -18.10 -10.53 -1.18
N ASP A 57 -18.78 -9.52 -0.62
CA ASP A 57 -18.15 -8.25 -0.21
C ASP A 57 -17.02 -8.43 0.82
N GLU A 58 -17.06 -9.53 1.57
CA GLU A 58 -16.05 -9.87 2.59
C GLU A 58 -14.89 -10.72 2.06
N TYR A 59 -14.94 -11.18 0.81
CA TYR A 59 -13.87 -12.01 0.26
C TYR A 59 -12.62 -11.19 0.00
N CYS A 60 -11.54 -11.55 0.65
CA CYS A 60 -10.22 -11.00 0.41
C CYS A 60 -9.20 -12.14 0.24
N ASN A 61 -8.50 -12.14 -0.88
CA ASN A 61 -7.42 -13.09 -1.08
C ASN A 61 -6.22 -12.69 -0.21
N THR A 62 -5.90 -13.50 0.79
CA THR A 62 -4.88 -13.20 1.79
C THR A 62 -3.55 -13.84 1.43
N VAL A 63 -2.49 -13.05 1.44
CA VAL A 63 -1.11 -13.54 1.30
C VAL A 63 -0.45 -13.58 2.67
N ARG A 64 -0.11 -14.78 3.15
CA ARG A 64 0.63 -14.96 4.41
C ARG A 64 2.10 -15.16 4.12
N ILE A 65 2.95 -14.34 4.72
CA ILE A 65 4.41 -14.40 4.56
C ILE A 65 5.02 -14.70 5.92
N ASP A 66 5.77 -15.79 6.01
CA ASP A 66 6.42 -16.20 7.24
C ASP A 66 7.63 -15.29 7.50
N LEU A 67 7.73 -14.78 8.72
CA LEU A 67 8.83 -13.96 9.21
C LEU A 67 9.73 -14.76 10.16
N PRO A 68 10.96 -14.29 10.46
CA PRO A 68 11.86 -14.97 11.38
C PRO A 68 11.24 -15.18 12.76
N LEU A 69 11.30 -16.40 13.27
CA LEU A 69 10.75 -16.78 14.59
C LEU A 69 11.28 -15.90 15.73
N SER A 70 12.51 -15.43 15.61
CA SER A 70 13.14 -14.58 16.63
C SER A 70 12.38 -13.28 16.90
N ILE A 71 11.59 -12.78 15.95
CA ILE A 71 10.72 -11.62 16.13
C ILE A 71 9.55 -12.01 17.04
N GLY A 72 8.88 -13.13 16.72
CA GLY A 72 7.76 -13.66 17.51
C GLY A 72 8.17 -14.02 18.93
N GLU A 73 9.32 -14.68 19.08
CA GLU A 73 9.88 -15.05 20.40
C GLU A 73 10.08 -13.81 21.29
N LYS A 74 10.65 -12.74 20.76
CA LYS A 74 10.82 -11.48 21.50
C LYS A 74 9.48 -10.84 21.87
N LEU A 75 8.50 -10.84 20.95
CA LEU A 75 7.18 -10.27 21.21
C LEU A 75 6.39 -11.03 22.29
N ILE A 76 6.64 -12.31 22.45
CA ILE A 76 5.98 -13.14 23.46
C ILE A 76 6.73 -13.14 24.79
N SER A 77 8.06 -13.20 24.77
CA SER A 77 8.89 -13.31 25.97
C SER A 77 9.05 -11.98 26.71
N ASP A 78 9.09 -10.88 26.00
CA ASP A 78 9.31 -9.56 26.59
C ASP A 78 8.06 -8.66 26.45
N ARG A 79 7.32 -8.59 27.54
CA ARG A 79 6.10 -7.74 27.60
C ARG A 79 6.40 -6.24 27.45
N SER A 80 7.60 -5.80 27.77
CA SER A 80 7.97 -4.37 27.66
C SER A 80 7.93 -3.87 26.23
N ILE A 81 8.21 -4.75 25.25
CA ILE A 81 8.19 -4.44 23.82
C ILE A 81 6.81 -4.01 23.35
N THR A 82 5.76 -4.59 23.93
CA THR A 82 4.37 -4.33 23.50
C THR A 82 3.66 -3.28 24.35
N GLN A 83 4.34 -2.68 25.32
CA GLN A 83 3.75 -1.66 26.21
C GLN A 83 3.63 -0.28 25.57
N ASN A 84 4.53 0.04 24.66
CA ASN A 84 4.52 1.31 23.96
C ASN A 84 5.10 1.18 22.55
N GLN A 85 4.78 2.15 21.72
CA GLN A 85 5.18 2.18 20.31
C GLN A 85 6.71 2.27 20.13
N GLU A 86 7.39 3.01 20.96
CA GLU A 86 8.84 3.17 20.85
C GLU A 86 9.58 1.85 21.07
N SER A 87 9.20 1.10 22.10
CA SER A 87 9.78 -0.23 22.36
C SER A 87 9.50 -1.19 21.23
N PHE A 88 8.29 -1.17 20.66
CA PHE A 88 7.95 -1.97 19.49
C PHE A 88 8.79 -1.59 18.26
N LEU A 89 8.94 -0.29 17.98
CA LEU A 89 9.74 0.20 16.86
C LEU A 89 11.25 -0.07 17.03
N ASN A 90 11.74 -0.21 18.26
CA ASN A 90 13.11 -0.67 18.51
C ASN A 90 13.34 -2.12 18.08
N LEU A 91 12.30 -2.97 18.18
CA LEU A 91 12.37 -4.34 17.67
C LEU A 91 12.14 -4.41 16.16
N LEU A 92 11.08 -3.75 15.69
CA LEU A 92 10.65 -3.78 14.30
C LEU A 92 10.26 -2.36 13.86
N LYS A 93 11.19 -1.68 13.20
CA LYS A 93 11.01 -0.28 12.74
C LYS A 93 9.97 -0.12 11.65
N GLY A 94 9.52 -1.21 11.10
CA GLY A 94 8.57 -1.33 10.02
C GLY A 94 9.05 -2.34 8.99
N VAL A 95 8.23 -2.57 7.99
CA VAL A 95 8.53 -3.48 6.89
C VAL A 95 8.28 -2.78 5.56
N TYR A 96 9.10 -3.13 4.58
CA TYR A 96 8.90 -2.79 3.19
C TYR A 96 8.52 -4.05 2.43
N VAL A 97 7.35 -4.04 1.81
CA VAL A 97 6.85 -5.16 1.00
C VAL A 97 6.95 -4.76 -0.46
N THR A 98 7.62 -5.57 -1.24
CA THR A 98 7.75 -5.37 -2.69
C THR A 98 7.30 -6.60 -3.44
N ASN A 99 6.94 -6.40 -4.71
CA ASN A 99 6.59 -7.44 -5.64
C ASN A 99 7.58 -7.40 -6.81
N GLU A 100 8.30 -8.49 -7.04
CA GLU A 100 9.42 -8.54 -8.00
C GLU A 100 8.98 -8.90 -9.43
N PHE A 101 7.72 -9.31 -9.64
CA PHE A 101 7.23 -9.68 -10.98
C PHE A 101 6.41 -8.58 -11.65
N THR A 102 6.24 -8.70 -12.96
CA THR A 102 5.41 -7.79 -13.76
C THR A 102 3.94 -7.89 -13.35
N GLY A 103 3.43 -6.88 -12.70
CA GLY A 103 2.03 -6.79 -12.31
C GLY A 103 1.85 -5.80 -11.17
N GLN A 104 0.65 -5.25 -11.09
CA GLN A 104 0.26 -4.38 -10.00
C GLN A 104 -0.58 -5.16 -9.01
N VAL A 105 -0.28 -5.04 -7.74
CA VAL A 105 -1.08 -5.58 -6.65
C VAL A 105 -1.48 -4.43 -5.74
N VAL A 106 -2.75 -4.33 -5.47
CA VAL A 106 -3.29 -3.42 -4.46
C VAL A 106 -3.44 -4.23 -3.16
N LEU A 107 -2.72 -3.80 -2.14
CA LEU A 107 -2.86 -4.37 -0.80
C LEU A 107 -3.86 -3.53 -0.01
N ASP A 108 -4.83 -4.18 0.59
CA ASP A 108 -5.69 -3.54 1.57
C ASP A 108 -4.92 -3.37 2.88
N VAL A 109 -4.59 -2.12 3.18
CA VAL A 109 -3.76 -1.77 4.34
C VAL A 109 -4.52 -1.96 5.65
N ASP A 110 -5.84 -1.85 5.63
CA ASP A 110 -6.68 -2.06 6.81
C ASP A 110 -6.72 -3.53 7.25
N SER A 111 -6.37 -4.42 6.32
CA SER A 111 -6.35 -5.87 6.52
C SER A 111 -4.94 -6.43 6.75
N VAL A 112 -3.92 -5.58 6.90
CA VAL A 112 -2.54 -6.04 7.20
C VAL A 112 -2.39 -6.31 8.69
N ASN A 113 -1.97 -7.53 9.02
CA ASN A 113 -1.76 -7.96 10.40
C ASN A 113 -0.40 -8.64 10.56
N LEU A 114 0.24 -8.40 11.71
CA LEU A 114 1.33 -9.25 12.18
C LEU A 114 0.74 -10.27 13.16
N GLU A 115 0.80 -11.56 12.79
CA GLU A 115 0.30 -12.67 13.60
C GLU A 115 1.45 -13.44 14.23
N VAL A 116 1.34 -13.70 15.53
CA VAL A 116 2.28 -14.56 16.26
C VAL A 116 1.52 -15.74 16.83
N ALA A 117 1.72 -16.92 16.23
CA ALA A 117 1.20 -18.18 16.74
C ALA A 117 2.19 -18.79 17.73
N TYR A 118 1.71 -19.20 18.89
CA TYR A 118 2.55 -19.81 19.92
C TYR A 118 1.76 -20.79 20.78
N ASP A 119 2.48 -21.78 21.28
CA ASP A 119 1.96 -22.73 22.24
C ASP A 119 2.39 -22.33 23.66
N TYR A 120 1.49 -22.41 24.60
CA TYR A 120 1.80 -22.19 26.00
C TYR A 120 1.16 -23.25 26.88
N ALA A 121 1.83 -23.58 27.99
CA ALA A 121 1.31 -24.46 29.01
C ALA A 121 0.53 -23.63 30.04
N PRO A 122 -0.79 -23.77 30.17
CA PRO A 122 -1.58 -22.99 31.12
C PRO A 122 -1.32 -23.34 32.58
N LYS A 123 -0.66 -24.49 32.86
CA LYS A 123 -0.28 -24.95 34.21
C LYS A 123 1.13 -25.52 34.18
N GLU A 124 2.00 -25.03 35.05
CA GLU A 124 3.40 -25.47 35.16
C GLU A 124 3.58 -26.99 35.37
N ASN A 125 2.57 -27.66 35.92
CA ASN A 125 2.63 -29.09 36.26
C ASN A 125 1.94 -30.03 35.24
N LYS A 126 1.51 -29.52 34.09
CA LYS A 126 0.91 -30.31 33.00
C LYS A 126 1.46 -29.90 31.65
N PRO A 127 2.72 -30.27 31.32
CA PRO A 127 3.34 -29.93 30.04
C PRO A 127 2.59 -30.52 28.82
N ASP A 128 1.83 -31.60 29.03
CA ASP A 128 1.08 -32.26 27.94
C ASP A 128 -0.22 -31.51 27.53
N SER A 129 -0.56 -30.41 28.21
CA SER A 129 -1.72 -29.57 27.86
C SER A 129 -1.31 -28.27 27.20
N LEU A 130 -0.56 -28.35 26.09
CA LEU A 130 -0.24 -27.18 25.29
C LEU A 130 -1.52 -26.61 24.65
N VAL A 131 -1.67 -25.31 24.75
CA VAL A 131 -2.76 -24.57 24.11
C VAL A 131 -2.15 -23.66 23.06
N ASN A 132 -2.58 -23.86 21.82
CA ASN A 132 -2.21 -22.97 20.73
C ASN A 132 -2.95 -21.63 20.85
N LYS A 133 -2.23 -20.54 20.74
CA LYS A 133 -2.76 -19.17 20.69
C LYS A 133 -2.16 -18.39 19.56
N VAL A 134 -2.96 -17.49 19.03
CA VAL A 134 -2.53 -16.50 18.05
C VAL A 134 -2.71 -15.12 18.67
N ARG A 135 -1.64 -14.33 18.65
CA ARG A 135 -1.69 -12.91 18.99
C ARG A 135 -1.60 -12.10 17.71
N VAL A 136 -2.56 -11.21 17.51
CA VAL A 136 -2.67 -10.38 16.33
C VAL A 136 -2.30 -8.94 16.66
N TYR A 137 -1.42 -8.35 15.87
CA TYR A 137 -1.04 -6.94 15.91
C TYR A 137 -1.50 -6.30 14.59
N PRO A 138 -2.68 -5.66 14.58
CA PRO A 138 -3.21 -5.06 13.37
C PRO A 138 -2.44 -3.79 13.03
N VAL A 139 -2.30 -3.52 11.74
CA VAL A 139 -1.89 -2.21 11.26
C VAL A 139 -3.03 -1.23 11.52
N ASN A 140 -2.72 -0.11 12.17
CA ASN A 140 -3.69 0.92 12.48
C ASN A 140 -3.33 2.21 11.73
N LYS A 141 -4.24 2.72 10.92
CA LYS A 141 -4.06 3.97 10.15
C LYS A 141 -3.79 5.18 11.04
N GLU A 142 -4.34 5.20 12.26
CA GLU A 142 -4.15 6.31 13.19
C GLU A 142 -2.75 6.37 13.78
N THR A 143 -2.08 5.22 13.85
CA THR A 143 -0.76 5.09 14.50
C THR A 143 0.35 4.66 13.54
N THR A 144 0.02 4.34 12.29
CA THR A 144 0.97 3.79 11.32
C THR A 144 1.10 4.72 10.13
N SER A 145 2.34 5.09 9.80
CA SER A 145 2.64 5.76 8.54
C SER A 145 2.64 4.71 7.44
N VAL A 146 1.72 4.84 6.50
CA VAL A 146 1.64 3.98 5.33
C VAL A 146 2.09 4.76 4.12
N LEU A 147 3.07 4.22 3.43
CA LEU A 147 3.61 4.80 2.22
C LEU A 147 3.28 3.92 1.03
N ARG A 148 2.69 4.52 0.02
CA ARG A 148 2.49 3.90 -1.27
C ARG A 148 3.65 4.27 -2.19
N ILE A 149 4.38 3.26 -2.66
CA ILE A 149 5.48 3.41 -3.61
C ILE A 149 5.04 2.75 -4.91
N SER A 150 5.25 3.44 -6.03
CA SER A 150 5.03 2.88 -7.35
C SER A 150 6.38 2.63 -8.03
N ASN A 151 6.52 1.46 -8.63
CA ASN A 151 7.67 1.13 -9.47
C ASN A 151 7.47 1.62 -10.93
N ILE A 152 6.37 2.29 -11.21
CA ILE A 152 6.09 2.86 -12.51
C ILE A 152 6.72 4.24 -12.54
N GLU A 153 7.70 4.40 -13.42
CA GLU A 153 8.25 5.72 -13.71
C GLU A 153 7.22 6.52 -14.52
N ALA A 154 6.89 7.71 -14.03
CA ALA A 154 6.11 8.64 -14.82
C ALA A 154 6.96 9.10 -16.02
N PRO A 155 6.40 9.19 -17.23
CA PRO A 155 7.12 9.77 -18.35
C PRO A 155 7.53 11.20 -18.00
N ALA A 156 8.71 11.63 -18.42
CA ALA A 156 9.13 13.01 -18.24
C ALA A 156 8.14 13.93 -18.95
N PHE A 157 7.83 15.06 -18.34
CA PHE A 157 6.82 15.99 -18.88
C PHE A 157 7.15 16.46 -20.30
N GLU A 158 8.44 16.51 -20.61
CA GLU A 158 9.00 16.91 -21.90
C GLU A 158 8.80 15.86 -23.00
N ASP A 159 8.61 14.61 -22.60
CA ASP A 159 8.39 13.48 -23.52
C ASP A 159 6.92 13.23 -23.83
N ILE A 160 6.00 13.97 -23.18
CA ILE A 160 4.55 13.84 -23.40
C ILE A 160 4.15 14.78 -24.55
N PRO A 161 3.63 14.25 -25.67
CA PRO A 161 3.09 15.10 -26.74
C PRO A 161 1.97 16.02 -26.21
N ASP A 162 1.89 17.26 -26.71
CA ASP A 162 0.87 18.23 -26.32
C ASP A 162 -0.59 17.74 -26.52
N SER A 163 -0.76 16.72 -27.35
CA SER A 163 -2.07 16.11 -27.64
C SER A 163 -2.45 15.00 -26.64
N LEU A 164 -1.53 14.59 -25.74
CA LEU A 164 -1.75 13.50 -24.81
C LEU A 164 -1.74 14.00 -23.38
N VAL A 165 -2.58 13.40 -22.56
CA VAL A 165 -2.65 13.64 -21.12
C VAL A 165 -2.54 12.30 -20.41
N TYR A 166 -1.53 12.17 -19.55
CA TYR A 166 -1.40 10.99 -18.69
C TYR A 166 -2.16 11.19 -17.40
N MET A 167 -2.97 10.20 -17.07
CA MET A 167 -3.69 10.13 -15.81
C MET A 167 -3.46 8.77 -15.17
N SER A 168 -2.94 8.76 -13.96
CA SER A 168 -2.73 7.51 -13.23
C SER A 168 -2.91 7.73 -11.73
N SER A 169 -3.88 7.06 -11.18
CA SER A 169 -4.11 7.06 -9.73
C SER A 169 -2.97 6.38 -8.96
N TYR A 170 -2.18 5.51 -9.61
CA TYR A 170 -1.10 4.75 -8.99
C TYR A 170 0.16 5.59 -8.78
N ILE A 171 0.48 6.47 -9.71
CA ILE A 171 1.64 7.37 -9.61
C ILE A 171 1.25 8.78 -9.17
N GLY A 172 -0.05 8.99 -8.91
CA GLY A 172 -0.56 10.29 -8.45
C GLY A 172 -0.57 11.38 -9.51
N MET A 173 -0.48 11.02 -10.79
CA MET A 173 -0.58 11.98 -11.90
C MET A 173 -2.04 12.37 -12.11
N VAL A 174 -2.31 13.65 -11.93
CA VAL A 174 -3.64 14.25 -12.15
C VAL A 174 -3.51 15.32 -13.22
N PRO A 175 -4.30 15.28 -14.29
CA PRO A 175 -4.26 16.31 -15.31
C PRO A 175 -4.81 17.62 -14.76
N LYS A 176 -4.10 18.71 -15.05
CA LYS A 176 -4.59 20.07 -14.81
C LYS A 176 -5.13 20.62 -16.13
N VAL A 177 -6.41 20.90 -16.17
CA VAL A 177 -7.04 21.51 -17.34
C VAL A 177 -7.21 23.01 -17.08
N GLU A 178 -6.55 23.83 -17.89
CA GLU A 178 -6.75 25.29 -17.87
C GLU A 178 -7.69 25.69 -19.00
N LEU A 179 -8.81 26.27 -18.63
CA LEU A 179 -9.78 26.76 -19.60
C LEU A 179 -9.44 28.21 -20.00
N PRO A 180 -9.12 28.48 -21.26
CA PRO A 180 -8.81 29.82 -21.73
C PRO A 180 -10.09 30.64 -21.89
N ILE A 181 -10.76 30.98 -20.77
CA ILE A 181 -12.07 31.67 -20.74
C ILE A 181 -12.03 32.94 -21.55
N GLN A 182 -10.94 33.68 -21.54
CA GLN A 182 -10.83 34.92 -22.29
C GLN A 182 -10.87 34.67 -23.80
N ARG A 183 -10.17 33.65 -24.30
CA ARG A 183 -10.22 33.24 -25.72
C ARG A 183 -11.61 32.72 -26.13
N ILE A 184 -12.30 32.04 -25.22
CA ILE A 184 -13.67 31.57 -25.44
C ILE A 184 -14.61 32.77 -25.59
N ARG A 185 -14.50 33.79 -24.74
CA ARG A 185 -15.30 35.01 -24.81
C ARG A 185 -15.06 35.77 -26.12
N GLU A 186 -13.79 35.96 -26.50
CA GLU A 186 -13.40 36.62 -27.75
C GLU A 186 -13.96 35.89 -28.97
N ARG A 187 -13.88 34.55 -29.01
CA ARG A 187 -14.45 33.74 -30.11
C ARG A 187 -15.97 33.80 -30.20
N LEU A 188 -16.66 33.95 -29.07
CA LEU A 188 -18.10 34.05 -29.00
C LEU A 188 -18.60 35.49 -29.20
N GLY A 189 -17.68 36.46 -29.38
CA GLY A 189 -18.00 37.86 -29.63
C GLY A 189 -18.57 38.61 -28.44
N TYR A 190 -18.30 38.13 -27.20
CA TYR A 190 -18.79 38.80 -25.99
C TYR A 190 -17.89 39.95 -25.57
N GLU A 191 -18.52 41.09 -25.24
CA GLU A 191 -17.83 42.28 -24.77
C GLU A 191 -17.80 42.33 -23.24
N LYS A 192 -16.99 43.26 -22.70
CA LYS A 192 -16.84 43.45 -21.27
C LYS A 192 -18.18 44.02 -20.71
N GLY A 193 -18.84 43.24 -19.90
CA GLY A 193 -20.13 43.58 -19.28
C GLY A 193 -21.28 42.66 -19.67
N ASP A 194 -21.11 41.83 -20.68
CA ASP A 194 -22.11 40.84 -21.05
C ASP A 194 -22.25 39.76 -19.97
N ILE A 195 -23.52 39.40 -19.71
CA ILE A 195 -23.84 38.30 -18.79
C ILE A 195 -23.89 37.02 -19.61
N ILE A 196 -22.97 36.09 -19.28
CA ILE A 196 -22.89 34.77 -19.91
C ILE A 196 -23.45 33.74 -18.95
N SER A 197 -24.45 32.99 -19.39
CA SER A 197 -24.93 31.80 -18.70
C SER A 197 -24.42 30.56 -19.42
N ILE A 198 -23.60 29.78 -18.73
CA ILE A 198 -23.13 28.48 -19.21
C ILE A 198 -24.07 27.42 -18.68
N ASN A 199 -24.91 26.85 -19.56
CA ASN A 199 -25.89 25.84 -19.17
C ASN A 199 -25.31 24.41 -19.12
N ASN A 200 -24.23 24.14 -19.86
CA ASN A 200 -23.56 22.87 -19.86
C ASN A 200 -22.09 23.05 -20.24
N MET A 201 -21.24 22.29 -19.57
CA MET A 201 -19.83 22.17 -19.91
C MET A 201 -19.43 20.69 -19.71
N SER A 202 -18.88 20.10 -20.75
CA SER A 202 -18.40 18.72 -20.68
C SER A 202 -16.97 18.62 -21.21
N ILE A 203 -16.19 17.76 -20.57
CA ILE A 203 -14.89 17.30 -21.09
C ILE A 203 -15.14 15.92 -21.64
N VAL A 204 -14.90 15.77 -22.93
CA VAL A 204 -15.04 14.47 -23.61
C VAL A 204 -13.64 13.90 -23.78
N VAL A 205 -13.41 12.69 -23.26
CA VAL A 205 -12.21 11.91 -23.50
C VAL A 205 -12.58 10.89 -24.58
N GLU A 206 -12.02 11.06 -25.76
CA GLU A 206 -12.37 10.23 -26.91
C GLU A 206 -11.70 8.86 -26.89
N GLU A 207 -10.53 8.75 -26.26
CA GLU A 207 -9.77 7.49 -26.16
C GLU A 207 -9.03 7.41 -24.83
N ALA A 208 -9.16 6.27 -24.18
CA ALA A 208 -8.37 5.90 -22.99
C ALA A 208 -7.62 4.61 -23.31
N LEU A 209 -6.29 4.66 -23.33
CA LEU A 209 -5.39 3.52 -23.52
C LEU A 209 -5.00 2.89 -22.19
#